data_67c97eff2bdb8efb6261f24826837153
#
_entry.id   67c97eff2bdb8efb6261f24826837153
#
_cell.length_a   1.000
_cell.length_b   1.000
_cell.length_c   1.000
_cell.angle_alpha   90.00
_cell.angle_beta   90.00
_cell.angle_gamma   90.00
#
_symmetry.space_group_name_H-M   'P 1'
#
loop_
_entity.id
_entity.type
_entity.pdbx_description
1 polymer ?
#
loop_
_entity_poly.entity_id
_entity_poly.type
_entity_poly.pdbx_seq_one_letter_code
_entity_poly.pdbx_strand_id
1 'polypeptide(L)'
;VGKTLQQISEIRNEDAPTTLLALIAETLDENISESIIAESMTQDDIIDLIKWDYTNICTDGGSDGGHPRGFGTYPRVLGKYVRENGWLNLEAAINKMTGLAAQNMGLKNRGVLKVGNYADLVIFDPETIIDRATPKNATAISNGIESVLVNGKTVYSNNSTTRYRPGKFLYGPGYNSDRLSNELTAYFKKHVKEEDPGVALMVRKDGNIIYQGGFGLADLETKEKINPHSSFRMASVSKQFFAVAILLCQDKGLLTVKDPVTNYISNDHLAGITIENLVYHTSGIGTYYDEALNTWDGNRNRNNADMIKYFKEFYPKPFFEPGEKYQYCNPGYELLVSIIETVSGQNIYDFMDENIFHPLGMAETQVFEGIIDFHCSQRVMGYTEKKDKFVEDDYTFLNGIIGAGGLYTSLNDYSKWLDALDKQTLLSSGSTEMMYRPARLNDGSIASVGKRTLKDFILPDVSKYSSYGYGWVVTKGDPSTVSHSGSWVGFRNNVYRNINTGLDVVIFSNRGATLERWIRDVLKIIDKTILDY
;
A
#
# COMPACT_ATOMS: atom_id res chain seq x y z
N VAL A 1 27.48 -21.42 -23.42
CA VAL A 1 27.75 -20.71 -22.19
C VAL A 1 29.10 -21.11 -21.60
N GLY A 2 29.92 -20.15 -21.15
CA GLY A 2 31.22 -20.41 -20.51
C GLY A 2 32.41 -20.63 -21.47
N LYS A 3 32.29 -20.26 -22.73
CA LYS A 3 33.37 -20.15 -23.69
C LYS A 3 33.67 -18.68 -23.97
N THR A 4 34.94 -18.35 -24.21
CA THR A 4 35.31 -17.00 -24.69
C THR A 4 34.97 -16.85 -26.17
N LEU A 5 34.83 -15.61 -26.64
CA LEU A 5 34.63 -15.33 -28.07
C LEU A 5 35.74 -15.94 -28.91
N GLN A 6 36.99 -15.89 -28.47
CA GLN A 6 38.14 -16.52 -29.12
C GLN A 6 37.94 -18.03 -29.27
N GLN A 7 37.54 -18.72 -28.20
CA GLN A 7 37.25 -20.17 -28.25
C GLN A 7 36.12 -20.54 -29.20
N ILE A 8 35.11 -19.68 -29.30
CA ILE A 8 33.99 -19.90 -30.24
C ILE A 8 34.46 -19.66 -31.66
N SER A 9 35.27 -18.61 -31.89
CA SER A 9 35.88 -18.30 -33.21
C SER A 9 36.72 -19.48 -33.71
N GLU A 10 37.57 -20.06 -32.86
CA GLU A 10 38.36 -21.24 -33.18
C GLU A 10 37.49 -22.46 -33.52
N ILE A 11 36.40 -22.68 -32.78
CA ILE A 11 35.45 -23.77 -33.07
C ILE A 11 34.73 -23.57 -34.42
N ARG A 12 34.43 -22.32 -34.75
CA ARG A 12 33.73 -21.96 -36.02
C ARG A 12 34.68 -21.80 -37.19
N ASN A 13 35.98 -21.77 -36.93
CA ASN A 13 37.03 -21.46 -37.89
C ASN A 13 36.79 -20.11 -38.61
N GLU A 14 36.46 -19.09 -37.81
CA GLU A 14 36.15 -17.71 -38.20
C GLU A 14 37.00 -16.76 -37.36
N ASP A 15 37.12 -15.50 -37.79
CA ASP A 15 37.67 -14.45 -36.94
C ASP A 15 36.69 -14.00 -35.84
N ALA A 16 37.19 -13.37 -34.79
CA ALA A 16 36.36 -12.99 -33.65
C ALA A 16 35.25 -11.94 -34.01
N PRO A 17 35.49 -10.90 -34.84
CA PRO A 17 34.47 -10.01 -35.31
C PRO A 17 33.35 -10.70 -36.09
N THR A 18 33.69 -11.58 -37.02
CA THR A 18 32.72 -12.36 -37.81
C THR A 18 31.89 -13.27 -36.90
N THR A 19 32.55 -13.99 -35.99
CA THR A 19 31.85 -14.83 -34.99
C THR A 19 30.91 -14.03 -34.11
N LEU A 20 31.33 -12.83 -33.65
CA LEU A 20 30.45 -11.97 -32.83
C LEU A 20 29.20 -11.54 -33.58
N LEU A 21 29.35 -11.08 -34.83
CA LEU A 21 28.23 -10.67 -35.67
C LEU A 21 27.27 -11.84 -35.96
N ALA A 22 27.82 -13.04 -36.21
CA ALA A 22 27.01 -14.23 -36.42
C ALA A 22 26.21 -14.61 -35.15
N LEU A 23 26.83 -14.54 -33.98
CA LEU A 23 26.14 -14.80 -32.71
C LEU A 23 25.00 -13.80 -32.45
N ILE A 24 25.23 -12.52 -32.72
CA ILE A 24 24.20 -11.48 -32.61
C ILE A 24 23.04 -11.75 -33.59
N ALA A 25 23.34 -12.11 -34.83
CA ALA A 25 22.31 -12.42 -35.80
C ALA A 25 21.47 -13.65 -35.38
N GLU A 26 22.09 -14.73 -34.94
CA GLU A 26 21.43 -15.93 -34.45
C GLU A 26 20.49 -15.63 -33.26
N THR A 27 20.92 -14.79 -32.30
CA THR A 27 20.09 -14.44 -31.15
C THR A 27 18.92 -13.54 -31.51
N LEU A 28 19.10 -12.64 -32.47
CA LEU A 28 18.02 -11.80 -33.00
C LEU A 28 16.93 -12.63 -33.70
N ASP A 29 17.33 -13.58 -34.52
CA ASP A 29 16.41 -14.47 -35.25
C ASP A 29 15.61 -15.38 -34.30
N GLU A 30 16.23 -15.83 -33.21
CA GLU A 30 15.60 -16.67 -32.21
C GLU A 30 14.87 -15.89 -31.11
N ASN A 31 14.89 -14.54 -31.15
CA ASN A 31 14.35 -13.64 -30.11
C ASN A 31 14.88 -13.97 -28.70
N ILE A 32 16.17 -14.32 -28.60
CA ILE A 32 16.91 -14.61 -27.38
C ILE A 32 17.76 -13.41 -27.02
N SER A 33 17.86 -13.11 -25.72
CA SER A 33 18.74 -12.05 -25.22
C SER A 33 20.14 -12.60 -24.98
N GLU A 34 21.15 -12.02 -25.65
CA GLU A 34 22.56 -12.33 -25.38
C GLU A 34 23.10 -11.49 -24.25
N SER A 35 24.04 -12.05 -23.50
CA SER A 35 24.83 -11.31 -22.51
C SER A 35 26.30 -11.70 -22.58
N ILE A 36 27.17 -10.69 -22.49
CA ILE A 36 28.63 -10.85 -22.52
C ILE A 36 29.21 -10.40 -21.19
N ILE A 37 30.13 -11.19 -20.63
CA ILE A 37 30.97 -10.78 -19.52
C ILE A 37 32.35 -10.41 -20.11
N ALA A 38 32.69 -9.11 -20.06
CA ALA A 38 33.95 -8.62 -20.54
C ALA A 38 34.90 -8.33 -19.37
N GLU A 39 36.19 -8.70 -19.52
CA GLU A 39 37.27 -8.24 -18.64
C GLU A 39 37.82 -6.95 -19.23
N SER A 40 37.64 -5.83 -18.53
CA SER A 40 38.02 -4.48 -19.02
C SER A 40 39.22 -3.87 -18.28
N MET A 41 39.67 -4.49 -17.18
CA MET A 41 40.78 -3.99 -16.36
C MET A 41 41.76 -5.12 -16.02
N THR A 42 43.04 -4.78 -15.94
CA THR A 42 44.04 -5.68 -15.41
C THR A 42 43.98 -5.76 -13.90
N GLN A 43 44.67 -6.74 -13.32
CA GLN A 43 44.76 -6.86 -11.86
C GLN A 43 45.46 -5.65 -11.24
N ASP A 44 46.47 -5.10 -11.89
CA ASP A 44 47.20 -3.91 -11.42
C ASP A 44 46.28 -2.68 -11.43
N ASP A 45 45.46 -2.48 -12.45
CA ASP A 45 44.45 -1.40 -12.49
C ASP A 45 43.47 -1.50 -11.31
N ILE A 46 43.03 -2.71 -10.99
CA ILE A 46 42.13 -2.95 -9.84
C ILE A 46 42.84 -2.60 -8.53
N ILE A 47 44.11 -3.01 -8.36
CA ILE A 47 44.90 -2.74 -7.15
C ILE A 47 45.08 -1.22 -6.96
N ASP A 48 45.42 -0.50 -8.00
CA ASP A 48 45.63 0.95 -7.95
C ASP A 48 44.32 1.67 -7.60
N LEU A 49 43.20 1.29 -8.23
CA LEU A 49 41.90 1.87 -7.97
C LEU A 49 41.42 1.60 -6.55
N ILE A 50 41.52 0.37 -6.03
CA ILE A 50 41.04 0.06 -4.69
C ILE A 50 41.91 0.67 -3.58
N LYS A 51 43.20 0.93 -3.83
CA LYS A 51 44.10 1.61 -2.89
C LYS A 51 43.89 3.11 -2.84
N TRP A 52 43.32 3.73 -3.88
CA TRP A 52 43.09 5.17 -3.89
C TRP A 52 42.07 5.55 -2.80
N ASP A 53 42.43 6.49 -1.93
CA ASP A 53 41.66 6.82 -0.71
C ASP A 53 40.23 7.23 -0.95
N TYR A 54 39.94 7.84 -2.10
CA TYR A 54 38.61 8.37 -2.44
C TYR A 54 37.72 7.38 -3.21
N THR A 55 38.19 6.20 -3.57
CA THR A 55 37.40 5.18 -4.25
C THR A 55 36.52 4.43 -3.25
N ASN A 56 35.23 4.47 -3.42
CA ASN A 56 34.33 3.54 -2.78
C ASN A 56 34.05 2.31 -3.66
N ILE A 57 33.64 1.22 -3.06
CA ILE A 57 33.39 -0.06 -3.74
C ILE A 57 31.89 -0.26 -3.85
N CYS A 58 31.42 -0.55 -5.06
CA CYS A 58 30.03 -0.96 -5.33
C CYS A 58 29.98 -2.25 -6.14
N THR A 59 28.82 -2.86 -6.27
CA THR A 59 28.65 -4.12 -7.00
C THR A 59 28.45 -3.91 -8.49
N ASP A 60 27.86 -2.80 -8.91
CA ASP A 60 27.34 -2.56 -10.27
C ASP A 60 26.54 -3.77 -10.81
N GLY A 61 25.90 -4.51 -9.91
CA GLY A 61 25.18 -5.74 -10.19
C GLY A 61 23.70 -5.60 -9.97
N GLY A 62 22.90 -6.12 -10.92
CA GLY A 62 21.45 -6.26 -10.76
C GLY A 62 21.05 -7.46 -9.90
N SER A 63 19.80 -7.49 -9.46
CA SER A 63 19.20 -8.61 -8.73
C SER A 63 18.72 -9.74 -9.65
N ASP A 64 18.86 -9.58 -10.96
CA ASP A 64 18.45 -10.51 -12.02
C ASP A 64 19.33 -11.77 -12.13
N GLY A 65 20.47 -11.80 -11.43
CA GLY A 65 21.40 -12.93 -11.41
C GLY A 65 22.24 -13.08 -12.67
N GLY A 66 22.25 -12.11 -13.57
CA GLY A 66 22.97 -12.19 -14.85
C GLY A 66 24.51 -12.13 -14.71
N HIS A 67 25.04 -11.51 -13.64
CA HIS A 67 26.48 -11.35 -13.45
C HIS A 67 26.92 -11.67 -12.02
N PRO A 68 28.08 -12.38 -11.81
CA PRO A 68 28.58 -12.77 -10.49
C PRO A 68 28.80 -11.60 -9.52
N ARG A 69 29.08 -10.40 -10.05
CA ARG A 69 29.34 -9.21 -9.23
C ARG A 69 28.17 -8.81 -8.34
N GLY A 70 26.91 -9.06 -8.76
CA GLY A 70 25.74 -8.77 -7.93
C GLY A 70 25.72 -9.54 -6.61
N PHE A 71 26.29 -10.74 -6.59
CA PHE A 71 26.27 -11.65 -5.44
C PHE A 71 27.62 -11.81 -4.74
N GLY A 72 28.73 -11.51 -5.40
CA GLY A 72 30.06 -11.84 -4.90
C GLY A 72 30.97 -10.67 -4.60
N THR A 73 30.71 -9.44 -5.03
CA THR A 73 31.68 -8.33 -4.94
C THR A 73 32.19 -8.08 -3.53
N TYR A 74 31.33 -7.83 -2.55
CA TYR A 74 31.78 -7.49 -1.20
C TYR A 74 32.49 -8.66 -0.49
N PRO A 75 31.97 -9.89 -0.53
CA PRO A 75 32.71 -11.04 0.01
C PRO A 75 34.04 -11.30 -0.69
N ARG A 76 34.15 -11.06 -2.01
CA ARG A 76 35.43 -11.15 -2.75
C ARG A 76 36.46 -10.13 -2.26
N VAL A 77 36.02 -8.90 -2.01
CA VAL A 77 36.92 -7.86 -1.46
C VAL A 77 37.46 -8.32 -0.11
N LEU A 78 36.59 -8.78 0.80
CA LEU A 78 37.01 -9.20 2.14
C LEU A 78 37.86 -10.50 2.11
N GLY A 79 37.42 -11.51 1.36
CA GLY A 79 38.11 -12.79 1.29
C GLY A 79 39.40 -12.73 0.43
N LYS A 80 39.26 -12.36 -0.84
CA LYS A 80 40.35 -12.43 -1.79
C LYS A 80 41.30 -11.23 -1.71
N TYR A 81 40.79 -9.99 -1.68
CA TYR A 81 41.67 -8.83 -1.77
C TYR A 81 42.26 -8.41 -0.42
N VAL A 82 41.52 -8.63 0.68
CA VAL A 82 42.00 -8.37 2.05
C VAL A 82 42.77 -9.59 2.57
N ARG A 83 42.08 -10.70 2.85
CA ARG A 83 42.65 -11.86 3.56
C ARG A 83 43.71 -12.59 2.75
N GLU A 84 43.45 -12.92 1.48
CA GLU A 84 44.36 -13.76 0.69
C GLU A 84 45.51 -12.94 0.05
N ASN A 85 45.22 -11.77 -0.51
CA ASN A 85 46.19 -10.99 -1.27
C ASN A 85 46.81 -9.84 -0.46
N GLY A 86 46.21 -9.40 0.65
CA GLY A 86 46.72 -8.30 1.46
C GLY A 86 46.77 -6.94 0.73
N TRP A 87 45.92 -6.72 -0.27
CA TRP A 87 45.90 -5.47 -1.04
C TRP A 87 45.36 -4.29 -0.24
N LEU A 88 44.45 -4.54 0.69
CA LEU A 88 43.90 -3.60 1.67
C LEU A 88 43.92 -4.23 3.06
N ASN A 89 43.97 -3.42 4.10
CA ASN A 89 43.62 -3.88 5.44
C ASN A 89 42.09 -3.95 5.57
N LEU A 90 41.58 -4.70 6.57
CA LEU A 90 40.16 -4.96 6.76
C LEU A 90 39.38 -3.69 7.01
N GLU A 91 39.89 -2.78 7.84
CA GLU A 91 39.23 -1.52 8.20
C GLU A 91 39.08 -0.61 6.98
N ALA A 92 40.08 -0.48 6.15
CA ALA A 92 40.04 0.30 4.91
C ALA A 92 39.01 -0.28 3.93
N ALA A 93 38.98 -1.60 3.76
CA ALA A 93 38.02 -2.27 2.91
C ALA A 93 36.56 -2.03 3.40
N ILE A 94 36.33 -2.21 4.69
CA ILE A 94 34.99 -1.96 5.29
C ILE A 94 34.60 -0.50 5.10
N ASN A 95 35.50 0.46 5.38
CA ASN A 95 35.17 1.88 5.19
C ASN A 95 34.81 2.21 3.74
N LYS A 96 35.51 1.67 2.76
CA LYS A 96 35.23 1.88 1.32
C LYS A 96 33.86 1.32 0.89
N MET A 97 33.38 0.26 1.54
CA MET A 97 32.10 -0.37 1.28
C MET A 97 30.95 0.22 2.11
N THR A 98 31.22 1.02 3.13
CA THR A 98 30.22 1.52 4.09
C THR A 98 30.35 3.03 4.33
N GLY A 99 31.23 3.49 5.20
CA GLY A 99 31.35 4.88 5.63
C GLY A 99 31.66 5.84 4.49
N LEU A 100 32.66 5.53 3.67
CA LEU A 100 33.04 6.35 2.52
C LEU A 100 31.93 6.35 1.45
N ALA A 101 31.33 5.20 1.16
CA ALA A 101 30.21 5.11 0.23
C ALA A 101 29.02 5.95 0.70
N ALA A 102 28.64 5.85 1.98
CA ALA A 102 27.57 6.65 2.56
C ALA A 102 27.89 8.16 2.51
N GLN A 103 29.12 8.55 2.79
CA GLN A 103 29.58 9.93 2.70
C GLN A 103 29.49 10.47 1.27
N ASN A 104 29.98 9.73 0.28
CA ASN A 104 29.97 10.13 -1.13
C ASN A 104 28.52 10.25 -1.67
N MET A 105 27.62 9.41 -1.19
CA MET A 105 26.19 9.46 -1.54
C MET A 105 25.38 10.46 -0.70
N GLY A 106 25.99 11.14 0.27
CA GLY A 106 25.32 12.09 1.15
C GLY A 106 24.30 11.45 2.11
N LEU A 107 24.44 10.15 2.40
CA LEU A 107 23.52 9.43 3.30
C LEU A 107 23.79 9.82 4.76
N LYS A 108 22.73 10.23 5.46
CA LYS A 108 22.80 10.58 6.88
C LYS A 108 22.45 9.37 7.75
N ASN A 109 23.14 9.25 8.89
CA ASN A 109 22.88 8.23 9.92
C ASN A 109 23.02 6.77 9.42
N ARG A 110 23.85 6.52 8.38
CA ARG A 110 24.16 5.19 7.82
C ARG A 110 25.64 5.06 7.52
N GLY A 111 26.08 3.83 7.29
CA GLY A 111 27.47 3.51 6.90
C GLY A 111 28.48 3.50 8.04
N VAL A 112 28.11 3.90 9.25
CA VAL A 112 28.98 3.94 10.43
C VAL A 112 28.23 3.44 11.66
N LEU A 113 28.87 2.61 12.47
CA LEU A 113 28.36 2.15 13.78
C LEU A 113 28.43 3.29 14.79
N LYS A 114 27.31 3.93 15.07
CA LYS A 114 27.17 5.02 16.03
C LYS A 114 25.80 4.98 16.66
N VAL A 115 25.70 5.27 17.97
CA VAL A 115 24.42 5.38 18.67
C VAL A 115 23.56 6.45 17.99
N GLY A 116 22.31 6.11 17.69
CA GLY A 116 21.37 6.97 16.97
C GLY A 116 21.35 6.76 15.45
N ASN A 117 22.27 5.97 14.88
CA ASN A 117 22.23 5.58 13.49
C ASN A 117 21.29 4.39 13.25
N TYR A 118 20.87 4.21 12.00
CA TYR A 118 20.09 3.04 11.58
C TYR A 118 20.96 1.79 11.70
N ALA A 119 20.36 0.72 12.21
CA ALA A 119 21.03 -0.56 12.36
C ALA A 119 21.00 -1.37 11.05
N ASP A 120 21.82 -0.95 10.09
CA ASP A 120 22.15 -1.70 8.88
C ASP A 120 23.49 -2.40 9.13
N LEU A 121 23.43 -3.68 9.46
CA LEU A 121 24.57 -4.43 9.99
C LEU A 121 24.78 -5.72 9.21
N VAL A 122 26.04 -6.06 8.99
CA VAL A 122 26.46 -7.38 8.52
C VAL A 122 27.38 -7.99 9.57
N ILE A 123 27.05 -9.19 10.03
CA ILE A 123 27.88 -10.01 10.92
C ILE A 123 28.50 -11.09 10.04
N PHE A 124 29.82 -11.15 10.03
CA PHE A 124 30.56 -12.11 9.20
C PHE A 124 31.82 -12.61 9.93
N ASP A 125 32.28 -13.78 9.53
CA ASP A 125 33.55 -14.35 9.97
C ASP A 125 34.65 -13.94 9.00
N PRO A 126 35.66 -13.15 9.44
CA PRO A 126 36.75 -12.69 8.59
C PRO A 126 37.65 -13.82 8.07
N GLU A 127 37.71 -14.96 8.76
CA GLU A 127 38.52 -16.11 8.37
C GLU A 127 37.88 -16.94 7.25
N THR A 128 36.56 -16.91 7.12
CA THR A 128 35.84 -17.75 6.17
C THR A 128 35.08 -16.98 5.09
N ILE A 129 34.99 -15.64 5.20
CA ILE A 129 34.27 -14.80 4.22
C ILE A 129 34.95 -14.93 2.84
N ILE A 130 34.15 -15.35 1.83
CA ILE A 130 34.58 -15.44 0.43
C ILE A 130 33.37 -15.52 -0.49
N ASP A 131 33.50 -15.01 -1.71
CA ASP A 131 32.50 -15.19 -2.77
C ASP A 131 32.54 -16.61 -3.36
N ARG A 132 31.37 -17.04 -3.87
CA ARG A 132 31.23 -18.30 -4.60
C ARG A 132 30.59 -18.09 -5.98
N ALA A 133 30.20 -16.87 -6.28
CA ALA A 133 29.58 -16.54 -7.55
C ALA A 133 30.58 -16.64 -8.71
N THR A 134 30.18 -17.31 -9.78
CA THR A 134 30.97 -17.51 -10.99
C THR A 134 30.12 -17.21 -12.22
N PRO A 135 30.68 -17.00 -13.42
CA PRO A 135 29.88 -16.86 -14.64
C PRO A 135 28.91 -18.02 -14.92
N LYS A 136 29.24 -19.23 -14.45
CA LYS A 136 28.36 -20.40 -14.60
C LYS A 136 27.32 -20.53 -13.50
N ASN A 137 27.53 -19.90 -12.35
CA ASN A 137 26.62 -19.88 -11.21
C ASN A 137 26.69 -18.50 -10.56
N ALA A 138 26.08 -17.51 -11.21
CA ALA A 138 26.20 -16.10 -10.84
C ALA A 138 25.51 -15.75 -9.52
N THR A 139 24.54 -16.57 -9.09
CA THR A 139 23.73 -16.34 -7.88
C THR A 139 24.19 -17.17 -6.68
N ALA A 140 25.36 -17.82 -6.76
CA ALA A 140 25.87 -18.62 -5.65
C ALA A 140 26.08 -17.76 -4.40
N ILE A 141 25.50 -18.22 -3.29
CA ILE A 141 25.57 -17.53 -1.98
C ILE A 141 27.00 -17.63 -1.44
N SER A 142 27.53 -16.51 -0.99
CA SER A 142 28.87 -16.39 -0.40
C SER A 142 28.96 -17.11 0.95
N ASN A 143 30.17 -17.54 1.32
CA ASN A 143 30.42 -18.12 2.64
C ASN A 143 30.78 -17.02 3.66
N GLY A 144 30.69 -17.34 4.95
CA GLY A 144 31.19 -16.52 6.05
C GLY A 144 30.27 -15.38 6.48
N ILE A 145 29.07 -15.22 5.89
CA ILE A 145 28.06 -14.28 6.37
C ILE A 145 27.17 -15.00 7.38
N GLU A 146 27.15 -14.54 8.62
CA GLU A 146 26.33 -15.10 9.69
C GLU A 146 24.93 -14.47 9.75
N SER A 147 24.86 -13.13 9.68
CA SER A 147 23.60 -12.40 9.77
C SER A 147 23.66 -11.06 9.05
N VAL A 148 22.52 -10.65 8.50
CA VAL A 148 22.31 -9.31 7.92
C VAL A 148 21.08 -8.68 8.54
N LEU A 149 21.23 -7.45 9.03
CA LEU A 149 20.15 -6.61 9.54
C LEU A 149 19.99 -5.39 8.63
N VAL A 150 18.75 -5.03 8.37
CA VAL A 150 18.39 -3.79 7.67
C VAL A 150 17.37 -3.04 8.53
N ASN A 151 17.61 -1.76 8.81
CA ASN A 151 16.77 -0.95 9.70
C ASN A 151 16.43 -1.68 11.02
N GLY A 152 17.39 -2.41 11.60
CA GLY A 152 17.24 -3.13 12.86
C GLY A 152 16.46 -4.46 12.79
N LYS A 153 16.05 -4.91 11.60
CA LYS A 153 15.39 -6.22 11.41
C LYS A 153 16.32 -7.20 10.72
N THR A 154 16.42 -8.41 11.26
CA THR A 154 17.23 -9.48 10.64
C THR A 154 16.54 -9.94 9.35
N VAL A 155 17.21 -9.75 8.21
CA VAL A 155 16.75 -10.15 6.87
C VAL A 155 17.40 -11.44 6.37
N TYR A 156 18.54 -11.80 6.93
CA TYR A 156 19.26 -13.03 6.62
C TYR A 156 19.93 -13.57 7.88
N SER A 157 19.80 -14.86 8.17
CA SER A 157 20.53 -15.58 9.21
C SER A 157 20.40 -17.09 8.97
N ASN A 158 21.30 -17.87 9.54
CA ASN A 158 21.30 -19.35 9.41
C ASN A 158 21.23 -19.80 7.93
N ASN A 159 21.99 -19.18 7.06
CA ASN A 159 22.05 -19.44 5.61
C ASN A 159 20.70 -19.30 4.88
N SER A 160 19.78 -18.51 5.41
CA SER A 160 18.45 -18.32 4.84
C SER A 160 17.96 -16.88 4.97
N THR A 161 17.19 -16.42 3.99
CA THR A 161 16.50 -15.14 4.08
C THR A 161 15.27 -15.26 4.98
N THR A 162 15.01 -14.22 5.77
CA THR A 162 13.81 -14.12 6.59
C THR A 162 12.62 -13.56 5.79
N ARG A 163 11.43 -13.56 6.40
CA ARG A 163 10.23 -12.93 5.81
C ARG A 163 10.28 -11.39 5.83
N TYR A 164 11.17 -10.77 6.59
CA TYR A 164 11.22 -9.32 6.74
C TYR A 164 11.77 -8.63 5.49
N ARG A 165 11.16 -7.51 5.12
CA ARG A 165 11.56 -6.62 4.02
C ARG A 165 11.59 -5.16 4.50
N PRO A 166 12.46 -4.82 5.47
CA PRO A 166 12.48 -3.51 6.13
C PRO A 166 13.25 -2.44 5.35
N GLY A 167 13.70 -2.75 4.15
CA GLY A 167 14.38 -1.79 3.27
C GLY A 167 13.49 -0.58 3.00
N LYS A 168 14.10 0.62 2.95
CA LYS A 168 13.44 1.88 2.64
C LYS A 168 14.17 2.57 1.50
N PHE A 169 13.41 3.28 0.68
CA PHE A 169 14.00 4.19 -0.30
C PHE A 169 14.72 5.34 0.42
N LEU A 170 15.95 5.63 0.02
CA LEU A 170 16.74 6.73 0.59
C LEU A 170 16.81 7.86 -0.42
N TYR A 171 16.32 9.02 -0.01
CA TYR A 171 16.40 10.22 -0.83
C TYR A 171 17.83 10.76 -0.81
N GLY A 172 18.36 11.10 -1.97
CA GLY A 172 19.65 11.78 -2.11
C GLY A 172 19.60 13.25 -1.62
N PRO A 173 20.76 13.91 -1.47
CA PRO A 173 20.84 15.31 -1.01
C PRO A 173 20.15 16.32 -1.93
N GLY A 174 19.85 15.93 -3.19
CA GLY A 174 19.09 16.75 -4.13
C GLY A 174 17.57 16.67 -3.95
N TYR A 175 17.06 15.82 -3.06
CA TYR A 175 15.63 15.75 -2.77
C TYR A 175 15.15 17.06 -2.13
N ASN A 176 14.28 17.75 -2.82
CA ASN A 176 13.69 19.00 -2.36
C ASN A 176 12.23 18.76 -1.98
N SER A 177 11.96 18.59 -0.67
CA SER A 177 10.60 18.47 -0.12
C SER A 177 9.73 19.68 -0.48
N ASP A 178 10.36 20.86 -0.66
CA ASP A 178 9.65 22.09 -1.01
C ASP A 178 9.11 22.03 -2.44
N ARG A 179 9.78 21.32 -3.36
CA ARG A 179 9.30 21.14 -4.73
C ARG A 179 7.98 20.38 -4.76
N LEU A 180 7.89 19.23 -4.08
CA LEU A 180 6.65 18.48 -3.97
C LEU A 180 5.53 19.32 -3.37
N SER A 181 5.83 20.00 -2.25
CA SER A 181 4.88 20.87 -1.57
C SER A 181 4.38 22.00 -2.46
N ASN A 182 5.29 22.66 -3.19
CA ASN A 182 4.95 23.75 -4.10
C ASN A 182 4.11 23.27 -5.29
N GLU A 183 4.46 22.14 -5.92
CA GLU A 183 3.72 21.59 -7.07
C GLU A 183 2.32 21.12 -6.65
N LEU A 184 2.17 20.41 -5.52
CA LEU A 184 0.86 19.99 -5.01
C LEU A 184 0.00 21.20 -4.61
N THR A 185 0.58 22.18 -3.92
CA THR A 185 -0.13 23.40 -3.54
C THR A 185 -0.59 24.20 -4.76
N ALA A 186 0.29 24.38 -5.77
CA ALA A 186 -0.05 25.07 -7.00
C ALA A 186 -1.14 24.33 -7.79
N TYR A 187 -1.07 22.98 -7.83
CA TYR A 187 -2.08 22.16 -8.49
C TYR A 187 -3.47 22.39 -7.85
N PHE A 188 -3.58 22.26 -6.53
CA PHE A 188 -4.89 22.40 -5.88
C PHE A 188 -5.41 23.84 -5.86
N LYS A 189 -4.57 24.86 -5.70
CA LYS A 189 -4.98 26.27 -5.85
C LYS A 189 -5.53 26.59 -7.25
N LYS A 190 -5.07 25.90 -8.28
CA LYS A 190 -5.60 26.03 -9.63
C LYS A 190 -6.98 25.37 -9.80
N HIS A 191 -7.27 24.28 -9.07
CA HIS A 191 -8.48 23.47 -9.27
C HIS A 191 -9.56 23.70 -8.22
N VAL A 192 -9.22 24.28 -7.08
CA VAL A 192 -10.13 24.58 -5.97
C VAL A 192 -10.04 26.08 -5.66
N LYS A 193 -11.12 26.81 -5.90
CA LYS A 193 -11.19 28.23 -5.52
C LYS A 193 -11.32 28.36 -4.02
N GLU A 194 -10.83 29.45 -3.46
CA GLU A 194 -10.82 29.70 -2.00
C GLU A 194 -12.23 29.75 -1.39
N GLU A 195 -13.23 30.19 -2.15
CA GLU A 195 -14.61 30.35 -1.71
C GLU A 195 -15.52 29.15 -2.05
N ASP A 196 -14.97 28.12 -2.72
CA ASP A 196 -15.70 26.90 -3.07
C ASP A 196 -15.53 25.82 -1.97
N PRO A 197 -16.43 24.81 -1.88
CA PRO A 197 -16.11 23.57 -1.18
C PRO A 197 -14.84 22.96 -1.72
N GLY A 198 -14.14 22.17 -0.91
CA GLY A 198 -12.79 21.85 -1.29
C GLY A 198 -12.30 20.45 -0.97
N VAL A 199 -11.04 20.38 -0.57
CA VAL A 199 -10.31 19.13 -0.43
C VAL A 199 -9.24 19.22 0.66
N ALA A 200 -9.05 18.13 1.37
CA ALA A 200 -7.89 17.89 2.21
C ALA A 200 -7.03 16.79 1.57
N LEU A 201 -5.71 17.03 1.47
CA LEU A 201 -4.73 16.11 0.89
C LEU A 201 -3.63 15.79 1.90
N MET A 202 -3.29 14.52 2.02
CA MET A 202 -2.10 14.04 2.74
C MET A 202 -1.31 13.09 1.85
N VAL A 203 0.00 13.27 1.83
CA VAL A 203 0.97 12.32 1.27
C VAL A 203 1.90 11.88 2.38
N ARG A 204 1.99 10.56 2.58
CA ARG A 204 2.93 9.95 3.52
C ARG A 204 3.94 9.10 2.77
N LYS A 205 5.15 9.07 3.29
CA LYS A 205 6.23 8.22 2.79
C LYS A 205 6.94 7.58 3.97
N ASP A 206 6.98 6.25 3.98
CA ASP A 206 7.61 5.47 5.06
C ASP A 206 7.09 5.84 6.46
N GLY A 207 5.79 6.06 6.58
CA GLY A 207 5.11 6.45 7.82
C GLY A 207 5.24 7.95 8.18
N ASN A 208 6.01 8.74 7.43
CA ASN A 208 6.16 10.18 7.68
C ASN A 208 5.26 10.99 6.74
N ILE A 209 4.57 11.99 7.28
CA ILE A 209 3.83 12.95 6.46
C ILE A 209 4.84 13.84 5.74
N ILE A 210 4.88 13.77 4.40
CA ILE A 210 5.75 14.59 3.55
C ILE A 210 5.00 15.75 2.90
N TYR A 211 3.66 15.69 2.90
CA TYR A 211 2.78 16.78 2.54
C TYR A 211 1.43 16.64 3.24
N GLN A 212 0.87 17.75 3.71
CA GLN A 212 -0.49 17.81 4.23
C GLN A 212 -1.04 19.23 4.03
N GLY A 213 -2.28 19.34 3.50
CA GLY A 213 -2.89 20.65 3.26
C GLY A 213 -4.39 20.57 3.03
N GLY A 214 -5.06 21.69 3.26
CA GLY A 214 -6.47 21.92 2.97
C GLY A 214 -6.65 23.05 1.97
N PHE A 215 -7.66 22.94 1.11
CA PHE A 215 -8.01 23.92 0.09
C PHE A 215 -9.52 24.09 0.03
N GLY A 216 -9.99 25.33 -0.09
CA GLY A 216 -11.41 25.67 -0.10
C GLY A 216 -12.04 25.67 1.27
N LEU A 217 -13.37 25.70 1.32
CA LEU A 217 -14.18 25.85 2.52
C LEU A 217 -14.76 24.54 3.00
N ALA A 218 -14.69 24.33 4.31
CA ALA A 218 -15.37 23.24 5.02
C ALA A 218 -16.87 23.46 5.08
N ASP A 219 -17.27 24.72 5.20
CA ASP A 219 -18.65 25.17 5.27
C ASP A 219 -18.80 26.51 4.52
N LEU A 220 -19.74 26.57 3.58
CA LEU A 220 -20.02 27.75 2.77
C LEU A 220 -20.76 28.85 3.55
N GLU A 221 -21.48 28.52 4.62
CA GLU A 221 -22.21 29.48 5.45
C GLU A 221 -21.26 30.16 6.43
N THR A 222 -20.52 29.37 7.22
CA THR A 222 -19.59 29.90 8.25
C THR A 222 -18.26 30.40 7.67
N LYS A 223 -17.94 30.04 6.42
CA LYS A 223 -16.65 30.33 5.76
C LYS A 223 -15.44 29.68 6.43
N GLU A 224 -15.66 28.63 7.20
CA GLU A 224 -14.57 27.86 7.79
C GLU A 224 -13.74 27.21 6.69
N LYS A 225 -12.40 27.31 6.79
CA LYS A 225 -11.47 26.75 5.82
C LYS A 225 -11.14 25.29 6.14
N ILE A 226 -11.01 24.48 5.08
CA ILE A 226 -10.51 23.12 5.23
C ILE A 226 -9.06 23.14 5.72
N ASN A 227 -8.78 22.31 6.71
CA ASN A 227 -7.45 22.10 7.29
C ASN A 227 -7.25 20.60 7.64
N PRO A 228 -6.07 20.16 8.09
CA PRO A 228 -5.80 18.77 8.42
C PRO A 228 -6.67 18.15 9.52
N HIS A 229 -7.30 18.97 10.36
CA HIS A 229 -8.20 18.56 11.44
C HIS A 229 -9.68 18.56 11.00
N SER A 230 -9.99 19.05 9.81
CA SER A 230 -11.35 19.03 9.27
C SER A 230 -11.84 17.59 9.11
N SER A 231 -13.00 17.29 9.72
CA SER A 231 -13.58 15.95 9.78
C SER A 231 -14.56 15.72 8.65
N PHE A 232 -14.20 14.83 7.73
CA PHE A 232 -14.96 14.49 6.53
C PHE A 232 -15.76 13.20 6.71
N ARG A 233 -16.94 13.12 6.10
CA ARG A 233 -17.66 11.88 5.97
C ARG A 233 -16.95 10.95 5.00
N MET A 234 -16.50 9.80 5.50
CA MET A 234 -15.63 8.85 4.80
C MET A 234 -16.33 8.07 3.69
N ALA A 235 -17.66 7.98 3.73
CA ALA A 235 -18.44 7.10 2.85
C ALA A 235 -17.84 5.67 2.86
N SER A 236 -17.67 5.02 1.70
CA SER A 236 -17.22 3.64 1.63
C SER A 236 -15.78 3.38 2.12
N VAL A 237 -14.95 4.40 2.34
CA VAL A 237 -13.64 4.22 3.01
C VAL A 237 -13.82 3.74 4.45
N SER A 238 -14.98 3.97 5.08
CA SER A 238 -15.39 3.42 6.39
C SER A 238 -15.31 1.90 6.46
N LYS A 239 -15.47 1.20 5.34
CA LYS A 239 -15.44 -0.28 5.28
C LYS A 239 -14.15 -0.89 5.84
N GLN A 240 -13.04 -0.18 5.73
CA GLN A 240 -11.75 -0.61 6.30
C GLN A 240 -11.85 -0.82 7.82
N PHE A 241 -12.50 0.11 8.50
CA PHE A 241 -12.65 0.11 9.94
C PHE A 241 -13.60 -1.00 10.40
N PHE A 242 -14.74 -1.17 9.74
CA PHE A 242 -15.68 -2.24 10.08
C PHE A 242 -15.13 -3.63 9.76
N ALA A 243 -14.34 -3.77 8.69
CA ALA A 243 -13.63 -5.01 8.40
C ALA A 243 -12.58 -5.36 9.48
N VAL A 244 -11.85 -4.36 9.97
CA VAL A 244 -10.92 -4.54 11.11
C VAL A 244 -11.69 -4.86 12.39
N ALA A 245 -12.85 -4.25 12.63
CA ALA A 245 -13.70 -4.58 13.78
C ALA A 245 -14.14 -6.06 13.77
N ILE A 246 -14.48 -6.63 12.61
CA ILE A 246 -14.75 -8.07 12.46
C ILE A 246 -13.50 -8.91 12.80
N LEU A 247 -12.33 -8.52 12.30
CA LEU A 247 -11.09 -9.23 12.63
C LEU A 247 -10.70 -9.12 14.10
N LEU A 248 -10.99 -8.00 14.76
CA LEU A 248 -10.84 -7.84 16.21
C LEU A 248 -11.79 -8.79 16.98
N CYS A 249 -13.04 -8.93 16.56
CA CYS A 249 -13.96 -9.91 17.13
C CYS A 249 -13.43 -11.34 16.95
N GLN A 250 -12.84 -11.67 15.79
CA GLN A 250 -12.19 -12.97 15.56
C GLN A 250 -10.97 -13.17 16.46
N ASP A 251 -10.08 -12.19 16.58
CA ASP A 251 -8.90 -12.28 17.45
C ASP A 251 -9.27 -12.43 18.94
N LYS A 252 -10.43 -11.90 19.33
CA LYS A 252 -11.01 -12.09 20.67
C LYS A 252 -11.74 -13.44 20.83
N GLY A 253 -11.84 -14.26 19.80
CA GLY A 253 -12.54 -15.55 19.82
C GLY A 253 -14.07 -15.46 19.90
N LEU A 254 -14.66 -14.30 19.57
CA LEU A 254 -16.11 -14.08 19.60
C LEU A 254 -16.83 -14.64 18.36
N LEU A 255 -16.12 -14.76 17.26
CA LEU A 255 -16.60 -15.32 15.98
C LEU A 255 -15.43 -15.87 15.16
N THR A 256 -15.75 -16.58 14.07
CA THR A 256 -14.83 -16.80 12.96
C THR A 256 -15.43 -16.24 11.67
N VAL A 257 -14.61 -15.73 10.76
CA VAL A 257 -15.12 -15.19 9.49
C VAL A 257 -15.77 -16.25 8.59
N LYS A 258 -15.58 -17.53 8.93
CA LYS A 258 -16.22 -18.66 8.23
C LYS A 258 -17.60 -19.00 8.81
N ASP A 259 -18.01 -18.41 9.90
CA ASP A 259 -19.29 -18.66 10.50
C ASP A 259 -20.45 -18.24 9.57
N PRO A 260 -21.53 -19.03 9.51
CA PRO A 260 -22.76 -18.62 8.85
C PRO A 260 -23.34 -17.35 9.49
N VAL A 261 -23.74 -16.41 8.68
CA VAL A 261 -24.39 -15.16 9.12
C VAL A 261 -25.63 -15.42 9.97
N THR A 262 -26.35 -16.51 9.68
CA THR A 262 -27.55 -16.95 10.40
C THR A 262 -27.30 -17.32 11.86
N ASN A 263 -26.04 -17.55 12.26
CA ASN A 263 -25.70 -17.73 13.69
C ASN A 263 -25.95 -16.45 14.51
N TYR A 264 -25.93 -15.29 13.86
CA TYR A 264 -25.97 -13.97 14.50
C TYR A 264 -27.20 -13.17 14.12
N ILE A 265 -27.72 -13.36 12.90
CA ILE A 265 -28.87 -12.65 12.36
C ILE A 265 -29.93 -13.67 11.93
N SER A 266 -31.02 -13.75 12.67
CA SER A 266 -32.14 -14.66 12.37
C SER A 266 -32.88 -14.18 11.12
N ASN A 267 -32.47 -14.65 9.96
CA ASN A 267 -33.08 -14.39 8.66
C ASN A 267 -32.76 -15.50 7.65
N ASP A 268 -33.73 -16.27 7.24
CA ASP A 268 -33.57 -17.44 6.34
C ASP A 268 -33.05 -17.06 4.95
N HIS A 269 -33.24 -15.80 4.52
CA HIS A 269 -32.71 -15.29 3.26
C HIS A 269 -31.16 -15.16 3.27
N LEU A 270 -30.55 -15.21 4.46
CA LEU A 270 -29.09 -15.18 4.64
C LEU A 270 -28.46 -16.58 4.77
N ALA A 271 -29.26 -17.65 4.59
CA ALA A 271 -28.79 -19.01 4.68
C ALA A 271 -27.66 -19.28 3.65
N GLY A 272 -26.62 -19.98 4.07
CA GLY A 272 -25.45 -20.31 3.23
C GLY A 272 -24.42 -19.18 3.09
N ILE A 273 -24.71 -17.96 3.58
CA ILE A 273 -23.80 -16.84 3.53
C ILE A 273 -22.90 -16.85 4.78
N THR A 274 -21.59 -16.73 4.61
CA THR A 274 -20.63 -16.56 5.70
C THR A 274 -20.29 -15.08 5.92
N ILE A 275 -19.73 -14.74 7.10
CA ILE A 275 -19.19 -13.40 7.37
C ILE A 275 -18.15 -13.01 6.31
N GLU A 276 -17.29 -13.94 5.92
CA GLU A 276 -16.28 -13.70 4.87
C GLU A 276 -16.91 -13.36 3.52
N ASN A 277 -18.05 -13.96 3.15
CA ASN A 277 -18.77 -13.59 1.94
C ASN A 277 -19.28 -12.13 1.97
N LEU A 278 -19.70 -11.64 3.15
CA LEU A 278 -20.10 -10.24 3.31
C LEU A 278 -18.91 -9.30 3.13
N VAL A 279 -17.78 -9.59 3.79
CA VAL A 279 -16.56 -8.78 3.75
C VAL A 279 -16.01 -8.69 2.32
N TYR A 280 -15.99 -9.79 1.60
CA TYR A 280 -15.43 -9.87 0.24
C TYR A 280 -16.41 -9.51 -0.88
N HIS A 281 -17.65 -9.13 -0.56
CA HIS A 281 -18.70 -8.85 -1.55
C HIS A 281 -18.99 -10.05 -2.47
N THR A 282 -18.95 -11.25 -1.93
CA THR A 282 -19.25 -12.50 -2.63
C THR A 282 -20.52 -13.18 -2.12
N SER A 283 -21.33 -12.47 -1.36
CA SER A 283 -22.55 -13.02 -0.71
C SER A 283 -23.72 -13.26 -1.64
N GLY A 284 -23.75 -12.63 -2.81
CA GLY A 284 -24.91 -12.63 -3.69
C GLY A 284 -26.03 -11.67 -3.28
N ILE A 285 -25.95 -11.04 -2.11
CA ILE A 285 -26.92 -10.04 -1.66
C ILE A 285 -26.84 -8.81 -2.57
N GLY A 286 -27.98 -8.37 -3.12
CA GLY A 286 -28.07 -7.16 -3.93
C GLY A 286 -28.15 -5.88 -3.12
N THR A 287 -28.27 -4.75 -3.83
CA THR A 287 -28.56 -3.46 -3.22
C THR A 287 -30.06 -3.24 -3.11
N TYR A 288 -30.50 -2.61 -2.03
CA TYR A 288 -31.90 -2.27 -1.79
C TYR A 288 -32.17 -0.76 -1.86
N TYR A 289 -31.15 0.04 -2.12
CA TYR A 289 -31.24 1.50 -1.99
C TYR A 289 -32.30 2.13 -2.90
N ASP A 290 -32.39 1.70 -4.16
CA ASP A 290 -33.33 2.25 -5.10
C ASP A 290 -34.77 1.95 -4.66
N GLU A 291 -35.01 0.75 -4.13
CA GLU A 291 -36.33 0.33 -3.64
C GLU A 291 -36.67 1.00 -2.30
N ALA A 292 -35.67 1.10 -1.39
CA ALA A 292 -35.82 1.82 -0.13
C ALA A 292 -36.14 3.31 -0.34
N LEU A 293 -35.49 3.96 -1.31
CA LEU A 293 -35.75 5.35 -1.67
C LEU A 293 -37.18 5.56 -2.18
N ASN A 294 -37.78 4.54 -2.80
CA ASN A 294 -39.14 4.59 -3.33
C ASN A 294 -40.23 4.18 -2.31
N THR A 295 -39.88 3.34 -1.32
CA THR A 295 -40.85 2.74 -0.40
C THR A 295 -40.80 3.29 1.01
N TRP A 296 -39.66 3.77 1.46
CA TRP A 296 -39.50 4.36 2.79
C TRP A 296 -39.90 5.84 2.79
N ASP A 297 -40.70 6.21 3.79
CA ASP A 297 -40.95 7.63 4.02
C ASP A 297 -39.66 8.32 4.50
N GLY A 298 -39.44 9.55 4.05
CA GLY A 298 -38.28 10.37 4.42
C GLY A 298 -38.42 11.10 5.77
N ASN A 299 -39.47 10.78 6.57
CA ASN A 299 -39.83 11.55 7.76
C ASN A 299 -38.91 11.29 8.97
N ARG A 300 -38.07 10.27 8.93
CA ARG A 300 -37.07 9.97 9.96
C ARG A 300 -35.85 9.31 9.40
N ASN A 301 -34.72 9.45 10.08
CA ASN A 301 -33.52 8.66 9.79
C ASN A 301 -33.80 7.17 9.96
N ARG A 302 -33.30 6.38 9.02
CA ARG A 302 -33.26 4.92 9.08
C ARG A 302 -31.95 4.45 9.67
N ASN A 303 -31.99 3.32 10.38
CA ASN A 303 -30.80 2.69 10.98
C ASN A 303 -30.67 1.22 10.54
N ASN A 304 -29.64 0.54 11.03
CA ASN A 304 -29.36 -0.86 10.65
C ASN A 304 -30.52 -1.81 11.03
N ALA A 305 -31.24 -1.55 12.11
CA ALA A 305 -32.44 -2.36 12.47
C ALA A 305 -33.57 -2.23 11.45
N ASP A 306 -33.77 -1.01 10.90
CA ASP A 306 -34.76 -0.81 9.80
C ASP A 306 -34.33 -1.60 8.55
N MET A 307 -33.04 -1.61 8.23
CA MET A 307 -32.51 -2.36 7.10
C MET A 307 -32.70 -3.88 7.30
N ILE A 308 -32.38 -4.42 8.47
CA ILE A 308 -32.59 -5.85 8.79
C ILE A 308 -34.06 -6.22 8.68
N LYS A 309 -34.95 -5.38 9.20
CA LYS A 309 -36.41 -5.58 9.07
C LYS A 309 -36.83 -5.62 7.61
N TYR A 310 -36.34 -4.67 6.80
CA TYR A 310 -36.63 -4.62 5.37
C TYR A 310 -36.14 -5.91 4.66
N PHE A 311 -34.94 -6.39 4.93
CA PHE A 311 -34.45 -7.65 4.39
C PHE A 311 -35.35 -8.84 4.74
N LYS A 312 -35.90 -8.85 5.96
CA LYS A 312 -36.76 -9.93 6.44
C LYS A 312 -38.11 -9.95 5.71
N GLU A 313 -38.65 -8.77 5.39
CA GLU A 313 -40.01 -8.61 4.85
C GLU A 313 -40.05 -8.64 3.31
N PHE A 314 -39.05 -8.10 2.64
CA PHE A 314 -39.10 -7.77 1.21
C PHE A 314 -37.95 -8.30 0.37
N TYR A 315 -36.89 -8.83 0.98
CA TYR A 315 -35.69 -9.15 0.21
C TYR A 315 -35.78 -10.52 -0.47
N PRO A 316 -35.60 -10.58 -1.80
CA PRO A 316 -35.58 -11.85 -2.53
C PRO A 316 -34.34 -12.67 -2.17
N LYS A 317 -34.35 -13.93 -2.58
CA LYS A 317 -33.14 -14.80 -2.50
C LYS A 317 -31.94 -14.11 -3.13
N PRO A 318 -30.68 -14.45 -2.69
CA PRO A 318 -29.46 -13.95 -3.31
C PRO A 318 -29.49 -14.09 -4.83
N PHE A 319 -28.92 -13.13 -5.55
CA PHE A 319 -28.88 -13.12 -7.02
C PHE A 319 -28.01 -14.22 -7.61
N PHE A 320 -27.08 -14.75 -6.82
CA PHE A 320 -26.19 -15.85 -7.15
C PHE A 320 -25.78 -16.57 -5.86
N GLU A 321 -25.26 -17.77 -5.98
CA GLU A 321 -24.84 -18.56 -4.81
C GLU A 321 -23.64 -17.90 -4.10
N PRO A 322 -23.61 -17.88 -2.76
CA PRO A 322 -22.50 -17.33 -1.99
C PRO A 322 -21.16 -17.90 -2.45
N GLY A 323 -20.19 -17.04 -2.74
CA GLY A 323 -18.87 -17.41 -3.26
C GLY A 323 -18.81 -17.69 -4.77
N GLU A 324 -19.93 -17.60 -5.51
CA GLU A 324 -19.91 -17.83 -6.96
C GLU A 324 -19.31 -16.67 -7.75
N LYS A 325 -19.62 -15.43 -7.34
CA LYS A 325 -19.22 -14.20 -8.03
C LYS A 325 -18.89 -13.08 -7.07
N TYR A 326 -18.21 -12.07 -7.58
CA TYR A 326 -18.05 -10.79 -6.93
C TYR A 326 -19.13 -9.81 -7.39
N GLN A 327 -19.80 -9.20 -6.43
CA GLN A 327 -20.68 -8.03 -6.66
C GLN A 327 -20.61 -7.11 -5.45
N TYR A 328 -20.08 -5.89 -5.65
CA TYR A 328 -19.99 -4.91 -4.57
C TYR A 328 -21.35 -4.67 -3.93
N CYS A 329 -21.44 -4.84 -2.62
CA CYS A 329 -22.70 -4.88 -1.88
C CYS A 329 -22.56 -4.11 -0.56
N ASN A 330 -23.18 -2.94 -0.48
CA ASN A 330 -23.21 -2.15 0.76
C ASN A 330 -23.93 -2.87 1.89
N PRO A 331 -25.12 -3.47 1.66
CA PRO A 331 -25.85 -4.22 2.69
C PRO A 331 -25.01 -5.28 3.42
N GLY A 332 -24.04 -5.89 2.75
CA GLY A 332 -23.11 -6.84 3.39
C GLY A 332 -22.37 -6.21 4.57
N TYR A 333 -21.83 -5.02 4.40
CA TYR A 333 -21.12 -4.30 5.46
C TYR A 333 -22.06 -3.73 6.54
N GLU A 334 -23.29 -3.43 6.19
CA GLU A 334 -24.33 -3.00 7.13
C GLU A 334 -24.74 -4.17 8.05
N LEU A 335 -24.80 -5.41 7.51
CA LEU A 335 -25.01 -6.61 8.30
C LEU A 335 -23.84 -6.92 9.24
N LEU A 336 -22.58 -6.61 8.83
CA LEU A 336 -21.41 -6.79 9.71
C LEU A 336 -21.54 -5.97 10.99
N VAL A 337 -22.11 -4.78 10.95
CA VAL A 337 -22.38 -3.96 12.15
C VAL A 337 -23.26 -4.71 13.14
N SER A 338 -24.37 -5.27 12.68
CA SER A 338 -25.27 -6.03 13.55
C SER A 338 -24.63 -7.30 14.10
N ILE A 339 -23.73 -7.93 13.35
CA ILE A 339 -22.92 -9.07 13.83
C ILE A 339 -21.99 -8.62 14.95
N ILE A 340 -21.24 -7.51 14.76
CA ILE A 340 -20.35 -6.95 15.78
C ILE A 340 -21.11 -6.67 17.06
N GLU A 341 -22.26 -5.99 16.98
CA GLU A 341 -23.11 -5.69 18.14
C GLU A 341 -23.60 -6.97 18.85
N THR A 342 -24.01 -7.97 18.09
CA THR A 342 -24.50 -9.25 18.62
C THR A 342 -23.40 -10.00 19.39
N VAL A 343 -22.18 -10.10 18.84
CA VAL A 343 -21.11 -10.89 19.46
C VAL A 343 -20.38 -10.15 20.58
N SER A 344 -20.32 -8.83 20.52
CA SER A 344 -19.65 -8.00 21.54
C SER A 344 -20.58 -7.64 22.70
N GLY A 345 -21.88 -7.64 22.48
CA GLY A 345 -22.88 -7.12 23.44
C GLY A 345 -22.81 -5.59 23.61
N GLN A 346 -22.08 -4.89 22.75
CA GLN A 346 -21.93 -3.43 22.74
C GLN A 346 -22.65 -2.83 21.54
N ASN A 347 -23.14 -1.59 21.64
CA ASN A 347 -23.52 -0.86 20.45
C ASN A 347 -22.28 -0.51 19.62
N ILE A 348 -22.44 -0.28 18.33
CA ILE A 348 -21.33 -0.09 17.41
C ILE A 348 -20.51 1.18 17.72
N TYR A 349 -21.11 2.22 18.26
CA TYR A 349 -20.45 3.48 18.61
C TYR A 349 -19.41 3.25 19.72
N ASP A 350 -19.83 2.62 20.82
CA ASP A 350 -18.98 2.28 21.95
C ASP A 350 -17.92 1.26 21.52
N PHE A 351 -18.30 0.23 20.74
CA PHE A 351 -17.34 -0.77 20.28
C PHE A 351 -16.21 -0.15 19.45
N MET A 352 -16.52 0.73 18.50
CA MET A 352 -15.54 1.38 17.63
C MET A 352 -14.64 2.33 18.42
N ASP A 353 -15.21 3.09 19.34
CA ASP A 353 -14.44 4.00 20.19
C ASP A 353 -13.47 3.23 21.09
N GLU A 354 -13.96 2.29 21.88
CA GLU A 354 -13.17 1.56 22.88
C GLU A 354 -12.08 0.66 22.26
N ASN A 355 -12.36 0.07 21.10
CA ASN A 355 -11.47 -0.92 20.51
C ASN A 355 -10.58 -0.39 19.37
N ILE A 356 -10.90 0.78 18.80
CA ILE A 356 -10.15 1.34 17.66
C ILE A 356 -9.79 2.80 17.91
N PHE A 357 -10.76 3.71 18.08
CA PHE A 357 -10.48 5.14 18.05
C PHE A 357 -9.71 5.62 19.27
N HIS A 358 -10.21 5.31 20.46
CA HIS A 358 -9.56 5.70 21.71
C HIS A 358 -8.13 5.10 21.88
N PRO A 359 -7.90 3.80 21.64
CA PRO A 359 -6.56 3.22 21.70
C PRO A 359 -5.55 3.83 20.73
N LEU A 360 -6.02 4.34 19.59
CA LEU A 360 -5.18 5.00 18.58
C LEU A 360 -5.08 6.52 18.79
N GLY A 361 -5.79 7.09 19.76
CA GLY A 361 -5.86 8.52 20.00
C GLY A 361 -6.56 9.30 18.86
N MET A 362 -7.53 8.68 18.19
CA MET A 362 -8.27 9.24 17.05
C MET A 362 -9.47 10.08 17.54
N ALA A 363 -9.19 11.18 18.25
CA ALA A 363 -10.20 12.01 18.91
C ALA A 363 -11.11 12.82 17.95
N GLU A 364 -10.74 12.90 16.67
CA GLU A 364 -11.47 13.59 15.60
C GLU A 364 -12.24 12.58 14.72
N THR A 365 -12.32 11.32 15.15
CA THR A 365 -12.97 10.22 14.42
C THR A 365 -14.15 9.69 15.20
N GLN A 366 -15.28 9.55 14.55
CA GLN A 366 -16.48 8.97 15.17
C GLN A 366 -17.44 8.35 14.16
N VAL A 367 -18.30 7.46 14.64
CA VAL A 367 -19.43 6.92 13.87
C VAL A 367 -20.57 7.93 13.86
N PHE A 368 -21.17 8.17 12.71
CA PHE A 368 -22.31 9.07 12.58
C PHE A 368 -23.58 8.45 13.20
N GLU A 369 -24.16 9.12 14.15
CA GLU A 369 -25.33 8.62 14.90
C GLU A 369 -26.67 8.83 14.17
N GLY A 370 -26.66 9.40 12.98
CA GLY A 370 -27.87 9.60 12.18
C GLY A 370 -28.78 10.74 12.66
N ILE A 371 -28.32 11.58 13.58
CA ILE A 371 -29.06 12.71 14.15
C ILE A 371 -28.76 13.97 13.32
N ILE A 372 -29.78 14.81 13.08
CA ILE A 372 -29.63 16.07 12.33
C ILE A 372 -28.63 17.01 13.04
N ASP A 373 -28.65 17.02 14.37
CA ASP A 373 -27.75 17.83 15.22
C ASP A 373 -26.45 17.10 15.60
N PHE A 374 -25.95 16.21 14.73
CA PHE A 374 -24.70 15.51 14.96
C PHE A 374 -23.52 16.48 15.05
N HIS A 375 -22.91 16.56 16.23
CA HIS A 375 -21.76 17.40 16.50
C HIS A 375 -20.47 16.58 16.40
N CYS A 376 -19.73 16.81 15.33
CA CYS A 376 -18.35 16.37 15.18
C CYS A 376 -17.45 17.61 15.22
N SER A 377 -16.37 17.56 15.98
CA SER A 377 -15.38 18.66 16.00
C SER A 377 -14.89 18.95 14.59
N GLN A 378 -14.95 20.19 14.13
CA GLN A 378 -14.54 20.63 12.80
C GLN A 378 -15.21 19.83 11.65
N ARG A 379 -16.49 19.51 11.82
CA ARG A 379 -17.27 18.80 10.79
C ARG A 379 -17.33 19.60 9.50
N VAL A 380 -17.07 18.92 8.41
CA VAL A 380 -17.20 19.46 7.05
C VAL A 380 -18.58 19.20 6.51
N MET A 381 -19.21 20.20 5.85
CA MET A 381 -20.51 20.07 5.18
C MET A 381 -20.33 19.60 3.74
N GLY A 382 -21.20 18.70 3.28
CA GLY A 382 -21.16 18.15 1.91
C GLY A 382 -21.89 19.02 0.90
N TYR A 383 -21.36 19.15 -0.31
CA TYR A 383 -21.94 20.00 -1.37
C TYR A 383 -21.94 19.29 -2.73
N THR A 384 -22.97 19.56 -3.51
CA THR A 384 -23.07 19.12 -4.92
C THR A 384 -23.21 20.32 -5.84
N GLU A 385 -22.51 20.31 -6.97
CA GLU A 385 -22.59 21.37 -7.97
C GLU A 385 -23.87 21.21 -8.81
N LYS A 386 -24.72 22.25 -8.81
CA LYS A 386 -25.93 22.33 -9.62
C LYS A 386 -25.94 23.68 -10.35
N LYS A 387 -25.92 23.64 -11.69
CA LYS A 387 -25.97 24.86 -12.55
C LYS A 387 -24.91 25.89 -12.13
N ASP A 388 -23.65 25.45 -12.06
CA ASP A 388 -22.47 26.25 -11.69
C ASP A 388 -22.50 26.87 -10.28
N LYS A 389 -23.34 26.34 -9.39
CA LYS A 389 -23.40 26.72 -7.96
C LYS A 389 -23.33 25.49 -7.07
N PHE A 390 -22.61 25.62 -5.97
CA PHE A 390 -22.63 24.61 -4.93
C PHE A 390 -23.86 24.78 -4.05
N VAL A 391 -24.58 23.68 -3.87
CA VAL A 391 -25.70 23.57 -2.94
C VAL A 391 -25.36 22.50 -1.93
N GLU A 392 -25.79 22.70 -0.69
CA GLU A 392 -25.63 21.70 0.37
C GLU A 392 -26.30 20.39 -0.04
N ASP A 393 -25.57 19.31 0.17
CA ASP A 393 -25.98 17.93 -0.13
C ASP A 393 -25.34 17.00 0.89
N ASP A 394 -25.75 17.14 2.15
CA ASP A 394 -25.12 16.49 3.31
C ASP A 394 -26.05 15.47 3.97
N TYR A 395 -27.35 15.58 3.73
CA TYR A 395 -28.36 14.80 4.41
C TYR A 395 -29.15 13.89 3.48
N THR A 396 -29.36 12.66 3.94
CA THR A 396 -30.39 11.74 3.43
C THR A 396 -30.93 10.92 4.60
N PHE A 397 -32.19 10.51 4.55
CA PHE A 397 -32.81 9.69 5.58
C PHE A 397 -32.14 8.32 5.77
N LEU A 398 -31.23 7.92 4.88
CA LEU A 398 -30.41 6.70 5.00
C LEU A 398 -29.12 6.94 5.80
N ASN A 399 -28.86 8.15 6.27
CA ASN A 399 -27.61 8.49 6.94
C ASN A 399 -27.32 7.70 8.23
N GLY A 400 -28.36 7.20 8.91
CA GLY A 400 -28.21 6.37 10.10
C GLY A 400 -27.95 4.88 9.83
N ILE A 401 -27.90 4.46 8.56
CA ILE A 401 -27.48 3.10 8.19
C ILE A 401 -25.95 3.12 8.01
N ILE A 402 -25.26 2.44 8.91
CA ILE A 402 -23.80 2.44 9.04
C ILE A 402 -23.20 1.07 8.73
N GLY A 403 -21.89 1.03 8.46
CA GLY A 403 -21.17 -0.17 8.05
C GLY A 403 -20.59 -0.02 6.62
N ALA A 404 -21.46 0.23 5.65
CA ALA A 404 -21.03 0.58 4.29
C ALA A 404 -20.41 1.99 4.19
N GLY A 405 -20.73 2.85 5.14
CA GLY A 405 -20.27 4.22 5.35
C GLY A 405 -20.56 4.63 6.79
N GLY A 406 -20.60 5.95 7.03
CA GLY A 406 -21.07 6.50 8.32
C GLY A 406 -19.96 6.86 9.30
N LEU A 407 -18.67 6.79 8.94
CA LEU A 407 -17.59 7.38 9.72
C LEU A 407 -17.30 8.81 9.28
N TYR A 408 -16.96 9.64 10.25
CA TYR A 408 -16.27 10.92 10.06
C TYR A 408 -14.86 10.82 10.59
N THR A 409 -13.88 11.40 9.89
CA THR A 409 -12.49 11.45 10.32
C THR A 409 -11.74 12.61 9.66
N SER A 410 -10.65 13.03 10.28
CA SER A 410 -9.71 14.02 9.75
C SER A 410 -8.50 13.35 9.08
N LEU A 411 -7.69 14.12 8.33
CA LEU A 411 -6.39 13.63 7.86
C LEU A 411 -5.45 13.29 9.02
N ASN A 412 -5.49 14.07 10.09
CA ASN A 412 -4.67 13.87 11.28
C ASN A 412 -4.96 12.50 11.92
N ASP A 413 -6.22 12.18 12.15
CA ASP A 413 -6.61 10.89 12.70
C ASP A 413 -6.42 9.74 11.71
N TYR A 414 -6.70 9.98 10.43
CA TYR A 414 -6.46 8.95 9.43
C TYR A 414 -4.97 8.58 9.29
N SER A 415 -4.05 9.53 9.57
CA SER A 415 -2.62 9.22 9.68
C SER A 415 -2.32 8.24 10.82
N LYS A 416 -2.98 8.38 11.98
CA LYS A 416 -2.85 7.45 13.12
C LYS A 416 -3.38 6.06 12.77
N TRP A 417 -4.50 6.01 12.02
CA TRP A 417 -5.03 4.76 11.46
C TRP A 417 -4.00 4.05 10.57
N LEU A 418 -3.41 4.77 9.61
CA LEU A 418 -2.37 4.22 8.73
C LEU A 418 -1.14 3.75 9.52
N ASP A 419 -0.74 4.49 10.55
CA ASP A 419 0.33 4.10 11.47
C ASP A 419 0.03 2.79 12.19
N ALA A 420 -1.21 2.61 12.65
CA ALA A 420 -1.64 1.38 13.31
C ALA A 420 -1.60 0.16 12.36
N LEU A 421 -1.97 0.35 11.10
CA LEU A 421 -1.87 -0.68 10.06
C LEU A 421 -0.41 -1.03 9.76
N ASP A 422 0.47 -0.03 9.63
CA ASP A 422 1.90 -0.22 9.36
C ASP A 422 2.61 -0.94 10.52
N LYS A 423 2.29 -0.57 11.75
CA LYS A 423 2.88 -1.11 12.98
C LYS A 423 2.20 -2.40 13.45
N GLN A 424 1.08 -2.79 12.83
CA GLN A 424 0.28 -3.97 13.19
C GLN A 424 -0.13 -3.97 14.67
N THR A 425 -0.61 -2.83 15.18
CA THR A 425 -0.87 -2.64 16.61
C THR A 425 -2.24 -3.11 17.06
N LEU A 426 -3.20 -3.26 16.13
CA LEU A 426 -4.59 -3.60 16.44
C LEU A 426 -4.89 -5.09 16.33
N LEU A 427 -4.31 -5.77 15.36
CA LEU A 427 -4.68 -7.13 14.98
C LEU A 427 -3.53 -8.11 15.25
N SER A 428 -3.88 -9.39 15.45
CA SER A 428 -2.90 -10.48 15.40
C SER A 428 -2.21 -10.53 14.02
N SER A 429 -1.03 -11.16 13.94
CA SER A 429 -0.32 -11.30 12.66
C SER A 429 -1.15 -12.05 11.61
N GLY A 430 -1.93 -13.06 12.03
CA GLY A 430 -2.82 -13.81 11.15
C GLY A 430 -3.94 -12.94 10.57
N SER A 431 -4.61 -12.16 11.41
CA SER A 431 -5.66 -11.25 10.97
C SER A 431 -5.12 -10.09 10.12
N THR A 432 -3.92 -9.59 10.43
CA THR A 432 -3.25 -8.59 9.60
C THR A 432 -2.96 -9.11 8.18
N GLU A 433 -2.50 -10.35 8.04
CA GLU A 433 -2.28 -10.99 6.73
C GLU A 433 -3.58 -11.14 5.93
N MET A 434 -4.72 -11.34 6.61
CA MET A 434 -6.02 -11.45 5.95
C MET A 434 -6.48 -10.14 5.31
N MET A 435 -6.11 -8.99 5.87
CA MET A 435 -6.61 -7.68 5.41
C MET A 435 -6.41 -7.44 3.92
N TYR A 436 -5.27 -7.82 3.38
CA TYR A 436 -4.89 -7.58 1.99
C TYR A 436 -4.95 -8.84 1.11
N ARG A 437 -5.52 -9.93 1.65
CA ARG A 437 -5.68 -11.18 0.90
C ARG A 437 -6.80 -11.01 -0.14
N PRO A 438 -6.52 -11.26 -1.43
CA PRO A 438 -7.55 -11.22 -2.47
C PRO A 438 -8.67 -12.24 -2.22
N ALA A 439 -9.92 -11.83 -2.42
CA ALA A 439 -11.09 -12.69 -2.36
C ALA A 439 -10.97 -13.87 -3.32
N ARG A 440 -11.35 -15.07 -2.88
CA ARG A 440 -11.42 -16.27 -3.72
C ARG A 440 -12.87 -16.73 -3.86
N LEU A 441 -13.19 -17.20 -5.07
CA LEU A 441 -14.47 -17.84 -5.37
C LEU A 441 -14.43 -19.32 -5.00
N ASN A 442 -15.60 -19.98 -5.03
CA ASN A 442 -15.75 -21.40 -4.69
C ASN A 442 -14.93 -22.34 -5.59
N ASP A 443 -14.64 -21.94 -6.83
CA ASP A 443 -13.79 -22.67 -7.76
C ASP A 443 -12.28 -22.43 -7.54
N GLY A 444 -11.91 -21.67 -6.50
CA GLY A 444 -10.53 -21.32 -6.16
C GLY A 444 -9.95 -20.13 -6.94
N SER A 445 -10.65 -19.62 -7.96
CA SER A 445 -10.22 -18.45 -8.71
C SER A 445 -10.27 -17.18 -7.87
N ILE A 446 -9.47 -16.16 -8.26
CA ILE A 446 -9.52 -14.85 -7.61
C ILE A 446 -10.76 -14.10 -8.10
N ALA A 447 -11.58 -13.64 -7.14
CA ALA A 447 -12.76 -12.82 -7.43
C ALA A 447 -12.34 -11.46 -8.04
N SER A 448 -12.83 -11.17 -9.24
CA SER A 448 -12.48 -9.94 -9.97
C SER A 448 -13.47 -8.82 -9.70
N VAL A 449 -12.96 -7.64 -9.36
CA VAL A 449 -13.75 -6.40 -9.17
C VAL A 449 -14.33 -5.83 -10.48
N GLY A 450 -14.06 -6.45 -11.63
CA GLY A 450 -14.64 -6.12 -12.93
C GLY A 450 -14.17 -4.80 -13.55
N LYS A 451 -14.34 -4.67 -14.88
CA LYS A 451 -13.84 -3.52 -15.66
C LYS A 451 -14.50 -2.18 -15.34
N ARG A 452 -15.74 -2.14 -14.88
CA ARG A 452 -16.48 -0.88 -14.62
C ARG A 452 -15.96 -0.16 -13.38
N THR A 453 -15.70 -0.91 -12.30
CA THR A 453 -15.18 -0.38 -11.05
C THR A 453 -13.76 0.19 -11.22
N LEU A 454 -12.96 -0.36 -12.14
CA LEU A 454 -11.58 0.08 -12.37
C LEU A 454 -11.44 1.29 -13.30
N LYS A 455 -12.39 1.54 -14.20
CA LYS A 455 -12.41 2.78 -14.99
C LYS A 455 -12.71 4.01 -14.11
N ASP A 456 -13.49 3.79 -13.06
CA ASP A 456 -13.87 4.79 -12.08
C ASP A 456 -12.79 4.94 -10.98
N PHE A 457 -11.89 3.98 -10.85
CA PHE A 457 -10.80 3.88 -9.86
C PHE A 457 -9.39 4.02 -10.48
N ILE A 458 -9.03 5.16 -10.98
CA ILE A 458 -7.83 5.91 -10.63
C ILE A 458 -6.50 5.58 -11.31
N LEU A 459 -6.12 4.36 -11.62
CA LEU A 459 -4.79 4.07 -12.18
C LEU A 459 -4.88 3.60 -13.62
N PRO A 460 -4.16 4.24 -14.58
CA PRO A 460 -4.22 3.89 -16.00
C PRO A 460 -3.78 2.46 -16.32
N ASP A 461 -3.00 1.83 -15.44
CA ASP A 461 -2.34 0.53 -15.65
C ASP A 461 -2.68 -0.55 -14.62
N VAL A 462 -3.63 -0.30 -13.73
CA VAL A 462 -4.11 -1.39 -12.87
C VAL A 462 -4.79 -2.39 -13.78
N SER A 463 -4.02 -3.43 -14.11
CA SER A 463 -4.40 -4.50 -15.02
C SER A 463 -5.84 -4.97 -14.79
N LYS A 464 -6.47 -5.42 -15.83
CA LYS A 464 -7.87 -5.85 -16.02
C LYS A 464 -8.57 -6.62 -14.89
N TYR A 465 -7.94 -6.87 -13.75
CA TYR A 465 -8.44 -7.76 -12.69
C TYR A 465 -7.89 -7.39 -11.31
N SER A 466 -8.38 -6.33 -10.67
CA SER A 466 -8.20 -6.19 -9.21
C SER A 466 -9.18 -7.09 -8.46
N SER A 467 -8.86 -7.39 -7.21
CA SER A 467 -9.70 -8.13 -6.29
C SER A 467 -10.09 -7.26 -5.09
N TYR A 468 -10.80 -7.83 -4.13
CA TYR A 468 -11.18 -7.14 -2.92
C TYR A 468 -10.64 -7.86 -1.69
N GLY A 469 -10.14 -7.12 -0.71
CA GLY A 469 -9.71 -7.58 0.60
C GLY A 469 -10.70 -7.12 1.69
N TYR A 470 -10.21 -6.94 2.91
CA TYR A 470 -11.01 -6.46 4.04
C TYR A 470 -11.12 -4.92 3.99
N GLY A 471 -12.08 -4.42 3.21
CA GLY A 471 -12.29 -2.99 2.99
C GLY A 471 -11.28 -2.34 2.04
N TRP A 472 -10.56 -3.12 1.25
CA TRP A 472 -9.56 -2.65 0.30
C TRP A 472 -9.74 -3.28 -1.09
N VAL A 473 -9.61 -2.48 -2.12
CA VAL A 473 -9.36 -2.97 -3.47
C VAL A 473 -7.88 -3.34 -3.56
N VAL A 474 -7.59 -4.59 -3.92
CA VAL A 474 -6.23 -5.14 -4.00
C VAL A 474 -5.83 -5.25 -5.47
N THR A 475 -4.72 -4.65 -5.85
CA THR A 475 -4.25 -4.64 -7.24
C THR A 475 -3.74 -6.02 -7.67
N LYS A 476 -4.20 -6.51 -8.82
CA LYS A 476 -3.71 -7.78 -9.38
C LYS A 476 -2.26 -7.64 -9.84
N GLY A 477 -1.43 -8.60 -9.48
CA GLY A 477 -0.01 -8.63 -9.83
C GLY A 477 0.87 -7.82 -8.86
N ASP A 478 0.26 -6.90 -8.10
CA ASP A 478 0.93 -6.17 -7.02
C ASP A 478 -0.01 -6.04 -5.79
N PRO A 479 -0.11 -7.07 -4.96
CA PRO A 479 -0.97 -7.05 -3.77
C PRO A 479 -0.48 -6.05 -2.71
N SER A 480 0.69 -5.46 -2.87
CA SER A 480 1.18 -4.38 -2.02
C SER A 480 0.52 -3.04 -2.33
N THR A 481 -0.08 -2.89 -3.53
CA THR A 481 -0.83 -1.71 -3.92
C THR A 481 -2.31 -1.94 -3.64
N VAL A 482 -2.85 -1.16 -2.70
CA VAL A 482 -4.25 -1.20 -2.28
C VAL A 482 -4.87 0.19 -2.30
N SER A 483 -6.18 0.26 -2.51
CA SER A 483 -6.90 1.52 -2.56
C SER A 483 -8.36 1.35 -2.15
N HIS A 484 -9.01 2.43 -1.78
CA HIS A 484 -10.47 2.48 -1.68
C HIS A 484 -10.96 3.90 -1.95
N SER A 485 -12.12 4.02 -2.60
CA SER A 485 -12.81 5.31 -2.73
C SER A 485 -14.06 5.34 -1.86
N GLY A 486 -14.53 6.54 -1.56
CA GLY A 486 -15.77 6.78 -0.87
C GLY A 486 -16.61 7.80 -1.62
N SER A 487 -17.90 7.49 -1.82
CA SER A 487 -18.87 8.38 -2.47
C SER A 487 -20.18 8.34 -1.70
N TRP A 488 -20.61 9.48 -1.21
CA TRP A 488 -21.90 9.65 -0.55
C TRP A 488 -22.34 11.10 -0.62
N VAL A 489 -23.52 11.36 -1.21
CA VAL A 489 -24.06 12.72 -1.42
C VAL A 489 -22.95 13.72 -1.78
N GLY A 490 -22.74 14.77 -1.02
CA GLY A 490 -21.73 15.81 -1.23
C GLY A 490 -20.27 15.42 -0.97
N PHE A 491 -19.95 14.15 -0.68
CA PHE A 491 -18.59 13.73 -0.33
C PHE A 491 -18.00 12.77 -1.36
N ARG A 492 -16.70 12.96 -1.63
CA ARG A 492 -15.87 12.07 -2.46
C ARG A 492 -14.48 11.93 -1.83
N ASN A 493 -14.09 10.69 -1.55
CA ASN A 493 -12.82 10.40 -0.89
C ASN A 493 -12.03 9.34 -1.66
N ASN A 494 -10.72 9.39 -1.54
CA ASN A 494 -9.82 8.41 -2.11
C ASN A 494 -8.65 8.16 -1.18
N VAL A 495 -8.32 6.89 -1.03
CA VAL A 495 -7.13 6.44 -0.33
C VAL A 495 -6.37 5.47 -1.22
N TYR A 496 -5.10 5.71 -1.37
CA TYR A 496 -4.13 4.87 -2.08
C TYR A 496 -2.99 4.53 -1.14
N ARG A 497 -2.57 3.28 -1.15
CA ARG A 497 -1.40 2.80 -0.42
C ARG A 497 -0.57 1.89 -1.32
N ASN A 498 0.74 2.09 -1.32
CA ASN A 498 1.69 1.08 -1.77
C ASN A 498 2.54 0.66 -0.57
N ILE A 499 2.23 -0.50 -0.01
CA ILE A 499 2.81 -1.01 1.23
C ILE A 499 4.31 -1.28 1.07
N ASN A 500 4.76 -1.76 -0.11
CA ASN A 500 6.17 -2.05 -0.37
C ASN A 500 7.01 -0.79 -0.45
N THR A 501 6.48 0.26 -1.09
CA THR A 501 7.20 1.53 -1.21
C THR A 501 6.96 2.47 -0.03
N GLY A 502 6.02 2.15 0.86
CA GLY A 502 5.63 3.00 1.99
C GLY A 502 4.95 4.31 1.56
N LEU A 503 4.36 4.37 0.35
CA LEU A 503 3.68 5.55 -0.16
C LEU A 503 2.17 5.47 0.13
N ASP A 504 1.65 6.45 0.86
CA ASP A 504 0.21 6.64 1.06
C ASP A 504 -0.21 8.00 0.49
N VAL A 505 -1.34 8.02 -0.21
CA VAL A 505 -2.00 9.25 -0.68
C VAL A 505 -3.46 9.23 -0.23
N VAL A 506 -3.86 10.25 0.50
CA VAL A 506 -5.20 10.39 1.07
C VAL A 506 -5.80 11.71 0.61
N ILE A 507 -6.98 11.64 0.00
CA ILE A 507 -7.74 12.80 -0.47
C ILE A 507 -9.15 12.70 0.08
N PHE A 508 -9.56 13.68 0.89
CA PHE A 508 -10.93 13.84 1.34
C PHE A 508 -11.52 15.11 0.74
N SER A 509 -12.77 15.06 0.28
CA SER A 509 -13.43 16.20 -0.33
C SER A 509 -14.91 16.28 0.02
N ASN A 510 -15.37 17.50 0.22
CA ASN A 510 -16.77 17.84 0.38
C ASN A 510 -17.43 18.36 -0.92
N ARG A 511 -16.91 17.89 -2.07
CA ARG A 511 -17.49 18.15 -3.40
C ARG A 511 -18.07 16.87 -3.96
N GLY A 512 -19.36 16.83 -4.24
CA GLY A 512 -20.08 15.70 -4.85
C GLY A 512 -19.64 15.33 -6.28
N ALA A 513 -18.83 16.17 -6.93
CA ALA A 513 -18.31 15.95 -8.28
C ALA A 513 -16.89 15.35 -8.30
N THR A 514 -16.58 14.70 -9.37
CA THR A 514 -15.41 13.90 -9.78
C THR A 514 -14.06 14.16 -9.11
N LEU A 515 -13.65 13.26 -8.20
CA LEU A 515 -12.27 13.13 -7.69
C LEU A 515 -11.36 12.24 -8.53
N GLU A 516 -11.89 11.57 -9.52
CA GLU A 516 -11.19 10.50 -10.26
C GLU A 516 -9.88 10.94 -10.91
N ARG A 517 -9.73 12.23 -11.18
CA ARG A 517 -8.50 12.79 -11.75
C ARG A 517 -7.46 13.16 -10.69
N TRP A 518 -7.87 13.59 -9.51
CA TRP A 518 -6.96 14.19 -8.54
C TRP A 518 -5.93 13.23 -7.99
N ILE A 519 -6.32 12.02 -7.59
CA ILE A 519 -5.34 11.06 -7.10
C ILE A 519 -4.31 10.69 -8.16
N ARG A 520 -4.76 10.51 -9.42
CA ARG A 520 -3.86 10.21 -10.54
C ARG A 520 -2.89 11.37 -10.82
N ASP A 521 -3.38 12.59 -10.77
CA ASP A 521 -2.55 13.77 -11.01
C ASP A 521 -1.58 14.00 -9.84
N VAL A 522 -2.02 13.75 -8.61
CA VAL A 522 -1.15 13.75 -7.41
C VAL A 522 -0.06 12.68 -7.53
N LEU A 523 -0.40 11.45 -7.92
CA LEU A 523 0.59 10.39 -8.14
C LEU A 523 1.60 10.77 -9.24
N LYS A 524 1.15 11.40 -10.34
CA LYS A 524 2.07 11.91 -11.37
C LYS A 524 2.99 13.02 -10.88
N ILE A 525 2.49 13.91 -10.02
CA ILE A 525 3.32 14.94 -9.39
C ILE A 525 4.35 14.28 -8.47
N ILE A 526 3.93 13.30 -7.68
CA ILE A 526 4.82 12.52 -6.81
C ILE A 526 5.88 11.81 -7.65
N ASP A 527 5.51 11.11 -8.72
CA ASP A 527 6.45 10.43 -9.62
C ASP A 527 7.50 11.38 -10.16
N LYS A 528 7.10 12.56 -10.66
CA LYS A 528 8.03 13.58 -11.16
C LYS A 528 8.93 14.19 -10.10
N THR A 529 8.43 14.32 -8.87
CA THR A 529 9.15 15.03 -7.80
C THR A 529 9.97 14.11 -6.91
N ILE A 530 9.56 12.85 -6.80
CA ILE A 530 10.17 11.86 -5.89
C ILE A 530 10.89 10.75 -6.66
N LEU A 531 10.42 10.39 -7.87
CA LEU A 531 10.90 9.22 -8.61
C LEU A 531 11.70 9.60 -9.87
N ASP A 532 11.69 10.86 -10.34
CA ASP A 532 12.48 11.35 -11.46
C ASP A 532 13.93 11.68 -11.03
N TYR A 533 14.68 10.67 -10.55
CA TYR A 533 16.14 10.75 -10.40
C TYR A 533 16.81 9.40 -10.75
#